data_5571e71f4e75dfca1bf903dc8b00e995
#
_entry.id   5571e71f4e75dfca1bf903dc8b00e995
#
_cell.length_a   1.000
_cell.length_b   1.000
_cell.length_c   1.000
_cell.angle_alpha   90.00
_cell.angle_beta   90.00
_cell.angle_gamma   90.00
#
_symmetry.space_group_name_H-M   'P 1'
#
loop_
_entity.id
_entity.type
_entity.pdbx_description
1 polymer ?
#
loop_
_entity_poly.entity_id
_entity_poly.type
_entity_poly.pdbx_seq_one_letter_code
_entity_poly.pdbx_strand_id
1 'polypeptide(L)'
;MDAKRGYVPKDEQNFSPAALEKMRKASRHICYLINEGYELKQASTFVGNHFALSERQRLALARSIATTEQLGRRQAKEKLSAFGEEVWIDGFNTVITLEVMLSDSLLFDCMDGTVRDLAALRGSYRIIPETEEAVNMLFDTLAELKVAAVHILLDEPVSNSGRLMTLIADCKENLGERCPFSLDIQLLKDVDHALWEKENVITADAIILDHCKSWLNLMKMCMATRDVPTLRVW
;
A
#
# COMPACT_ATOMS: atom_id res chain seq x y z
N MET A 1 0.78 -0.55 26.38
CA MET A 1 1.52 -0.38 25.13
C MET A 1 0.48 -0.18 24.04
N ASP A 2 0.46 0.98 23.45
CA ASP A 2 -0.42 1.24 22.31
C ASP A 2 -0.02 0.30 21.17
N ALA A 3 -1.03 -0.28 20.52
CA ALA A 3 -0.80 -1.28 19.47
C ALA A 3 -0.27 -0.58 18.21
N LYS A 4 1.02 -0.67 17.97
CA LYS A 4 1.65 -0.17 16.74
C LYS A 4 1.13 -0.97 15.53
N ARG A 5 0.63 -0.29 14.52
CA ARG A 5 0.17 -0.93 13.27
C ARG A 5 1.34 -1.63 12.58
N GLY A 6 1.13 -2.89 12.20
CA GLY A 6 2.13 -3.65 11.44
C GLY A 6 3.31 -4.21 12.24
N TYR A 7 3.50 -3.78 13.50
CA TYR A 7 4.60 -4.26 14.33
C TYR A 7 4.47 -5.73 14.73
N VAL A 8 5.53 -6.50 14.55
CA VAL A 8 5.65 -7.88 15.03
C VAL A 8 7.01 -8.05 15.71
N PRO A 9 7.10 -8.47 16.99
CA PRO A 9 8.36 -8.57 17.73
C PRO A 9 9.46 -9.40 17.04
N LYS A 10 9.08 -10.40 16.25
CA LYS A 10 9.99 -11.25 15.48
C LYS A 10 10.57 -10.56 14.22
N ASP A 11 10.11 -9.36 13.87
CA ASP A 11 10.56 -8.71 12.64
C ASP A 11 12.03 -8.25 12.72
N GLU A 12 12.55 -7.95 13.90
CA GLU A 12 14.00 -7.69 14.09
C GLU A 12 14.84 -8.90 13.65
N GLN A 13 14.38 -10.12 13.95
CA GLN A 13 15.05 -11.35 13.51
C GLN A 13 14.75 -11.69 12.05
N ASN A 14 13.48 -11.56 11.63
CA ASN A 14 13.03 -11.86 10.27
C ASN A 14 13.75 -11.01 9.21
N PHE A 15 14.06 -9.76 9.54
CA PHE A 15 14.64 -8.77 8.63
C PHE A 15 16.01 -8.27 9.07
N SER A 16 16.74 -9.07 9.87
CA SER A 16 18.15 -8.81 10.20
C SER A 16 19.01 -8.75 8.92
N PRO A 17 20.18 -8.10 8.94
CA PRO A 17 21.06 -7.99 7.76
C PRO A 17 21.33 -9.34 7.08
N ALA A 18 21.61 -10.40 7.88
CA ALA A 18 21.83 -11.75 7.36
C ALA A 18 20.56 -12.35 6.72
N ALA A 19 19.40 -12.10 7.32
CA ALA A 19 18.12 -12.54 6.77
C ALA A 19 17.80 -11.80 5.45
N LEU A 20 18.04 -10.50 5.36
CA LEU A 20 17.86 -9.70 4.14
C LEU A 20 18.76 -10.20 3.00
N GLU A 21 20.03 -10.55 3.28
CA GLU A 21 20.90 -11.12 2.27
C GLU A 21 20.36 -12.45 1.72
N LYS A 22 19.89 -13.32 2.62
CA LYS A 22 19.24 -14.60 2.25
C LYS A 22 17.97 -14.35 1.43
N MET A 23 17.15 -13.39 1.79
CA MET A 23 15.92 -13.02 1.07
C MET A 23 16.22 -12.50 -0.33
N ARG A 24 17.26 -11.65 -0.50
CA ARG A 24 17.68 -11.17 -1.83
C ARG A 24 18.18 -12.29 -2.73
N LYS A 25 18.80 -13.35 -2.17
CA LYS A 25 19.12 -14.56 -2.96
C LYS A 25 17.84 -15.28 -3.38
N ALA A 26 16.91 -15.48 -2.46
CA ALA A 26 15.64 -16.13 -2.73
C ALA A 26 14.79 -15.33 -3.75
N SER A 27 14.77 -14.00 -3.65
CA SER A 27 14.02 -13.16 -4.59
C SER A 27 14.46 -13.35 -6.04
N ARG A 28 15.78 -13.44 -6.30
CA ARG A 28 16.29 -13.70 -7.66
C ARG A 28 15.79 -15.03 -8.23
N HIS A 29 15.72 -16.09 -7.40
CA HIS A 29 15.18 -17.36 -7.82
C HIS A 29 13.68 -17.28 -8.10
N ILE A 30 12.91 -16.60 -7.24
CA ILE A 30 11.47 -16.44 -7.43
C ILE A 30 11.23 -15.60 -8.70
N CYS A 31 11.93 -14.47 -8.87
CA CYS A 31 11.82 -13.62 -10.06
C CYS A 31 12.11 -14.40 -11.35
N TYR A 32 13.15 -15.23 -11.36
CA TYR A 32 13.43 -16.09 -12.51
C TYR A 32 12.23 -17.00 -12.83
N LEU A 33 11.75 -17.73 -11.83
CA LEU A 33 10.64 -18.68 -12.02
C LEU A 33 9.35 -17.99 -12.51
N ILE A 34 8.96 -16.86 -11.91
CA ILE A 34 7.73 -16.17 -12.34
C ILE A 34 7.86 -15.57 -13.74
N ASN A 35 9.04 -15.16 -14.17
CA ASN A 35 9.27 -14.71 -15.54
C ASN A 35 9.27 -15.87 -16.57
N GLU A 36 9.53 -17.11 -16.12
CA GLU A 36 9.34 -18.33 -16.91
C GLU A 36 7.88 -18.86 -16.89
N GLY A 37 6.94 -18.09 -16.28
CA GLY A 37 5.52 -18.42 -16.27
C GLY A 37 5.05 -19.28 -15.09
N TYR A 38 5.90 -19.53 -14.09
CA TYR A 38 5.46 -20.19 -12.86
C TYR A 38 4.62 -19.27 -12.00
N GLU A 39 3.58 -19.82 -11.37
CA GLU A 39 2.74 -19.08 -10.43
C GLU A 39 3.54 -18.60 -9.21
N LEU A 40 3.39 -17.32 -8.83
CA LEU A 40 4.12 -16.71 -7.71
C LEU A 40 3.99 -17.51 -6.41
N LYS A 41 2.80 -18.03 -6.12
CA LYS A 41 2.55 -18.83 -4.91
C LYS A 41 3.37 -20.12 -4.90
N GLN A 42 3.46 -20.81 -6.02
CA GLN A 42 4.23 -22.05 -6.16
C GLN A 42 5.73 -21.78 -6.09
N ALA A 43 6.21 -20.79 -6.84
CA ALA A 43 7.60 -20.35 -6.83
C ALA A 43 8.04 -19.91 -5.42
N SER A 44 7.24 -19.09 -4.75
CA SER A 44 7.50 -18.62 -3.38
C SER A 44 7.53 -19.78 -2.37
N THR A 45 6.65 -20.78 -2.53
CA THR A 45 6.64 -21.96 -1.67
C THR A 45 7.90 -22.80 -1.86
N PHE A 46 8.24 -23.12 -3.09
CA PHE A 46 9.41 -23.95 -3.43
C PHE A 46 10.72 -23.30 -2.98
N VAL A 47 10.94 -22.06 -3.39
CA VAL A 47 12.15 -21.30 -3.05
C VAL A 47 12.19 -20.99 -1.55
N GLY A 48 11.04 -20.61 -0.96
CA GLY A 48 10.94 -20.35 0.47
C GLY A 48 11.26 -21.55 1.33
N ASN A 49 10.94 -22.79 0.89
CA ASN A 49 11.34 -24.02 1.57
C ASN A 49 12.85 -24.24 1.46
N HIS A 50 13.43 -24.08 0.27
CA HIS A 50 14.87 -24.23 0.04
C HIS A 50 15.70 -23.29 0.91
N PHE A 51 15.30 -22.04 1.04
CA PHE A 51 15.97 -21.05 1.87
C PHE A 51 15.51 -21.03 3.34
N ALA A 52 14.62 -21.94 3.76
CA ALA A 52 14.03 -21.98 5.09
C ALA A 52 13.52 -20.59 5.54
N LEU A 53 12.75 -19.92 4.67
CA LEU A 53 12.16 -18.62 4.95
C LEU A 53 10.93 -18.76 5.84
N SER A 54 10.78 -17.85 6.82
CA SER A 54 9.55 -17.72 7.61
C SER A 54 8.37 -17.27 6.75
N GLU A 55 7.15 -17.47 7.23
CA GLU A 55 5.94 -16.98 6.55
C GLU A 55 5.98 -15.46 6.34
N ARG A 56 6.49 -14.72 7.32
CA ARG A 56 6.63 -13.27 7.26
C ARG A 56 7.59 -12.81 6.16
N GLN A 57 8.73 -13.53 6.01
CA GLN A 57 9.70 -13.28 4.93
C GLN A 57 9.13 -13.63 3.55
N ARG A 58 8.37 -14.73 3.45
CA ARG A 58 7.69 -15.09 2.19
C ARG A 58 6.64 -14.08 1.79
N LEU A 59 5.87 -13.56 2.77
CA LEU A 59 4.89 -12.52 2.54
C LEU A 59 5.56 -11.24 2.02
N ALA A 60 6.68 -10.82 2.65
CA ALA A 60 7.42 -9.66 2.20
C ALA A 60 7.90 -9.81 0.75
N LEU A 61 8.47 -10.97 0.39
CA LEU A 61 8.89 -11.26 -0.99
C LEU A 61 7.71 -11.24 -1.96
N ALA A 62 6.60 -11.91 -1.61
CA ALA A 62 5.43 -11.97 -2.48
C ALA A 62 4.79 -10.60 -2.73
N ARG A 63 4.89 -9.68 -1.76
CA ARG A 63 4.40 -8.30 -1.92
C ARG A 63 5.39 -7.39 -2.68
N SER A 64 6.68 -7.72 -2.67
CA SER A 64 7.73 -6.83 -3.20
C SER A 64 8.13 -7.13 -4.65
N ILE A 65 7.85 -8.33 -5.14
CA ILE A 65 8.33 -8.78 -6.45
C ILE A 65 7.19 -8.90 -7.47
N ALA A 66 7.53 -8.69 -8.73
CA ALA A 66 6.63 -8.86 -9.86
C ALA A 66 7.41 -9.32 -11.10
N THR A 67 6.72 -9.79 -12.13
CA THR A 67 7.33 -10.13 -13.42
C THR A 67 7.79 -8.88 -14.15
N THR A 68 8.77 -9.01 -15.05
CA THR A 68 9.23 -7.91 -15.92
C THR A 68 8.08 -7.29 -16.70
N GLU A 69 7.14 -8.11 -17.17
CA GLU A 69 5.96 -7.66 -17.89
C GLU A 69 5.03 -6.81 -17.00
N GLN A 70 4.74 -7.29 -15.77
CA GLN A 70 3.93 -6.53 -14.80
C GLN A 70 4.58 -5.20 -14.45
N LEU A 71 5.89 -5.19 -14.21
CA LEU A 71 6.64 -3.96 -13.92
C LEU A 71 6.51 -2.95 -15.06
N GLY A 72 6.73 -3.38 -16.30
CA GLY A 72 6.60 -2.51 -17.48
C GLY A 72 5.18 -1.94 -17.63
N ARG A 73 4.13 -2.78 -17.44
CA ARG A 73 2.74 -2.32 -17.50
C ARG A 73 2.40 -1.31 -16.40
N ARG A 74 2.81 -1.57 -15.14
CA ARG A 74 2.55 -0.67 -14.02
C ARG A 74 3.27 0.66 -14.20
N GLN A 75 4.54 0.63 -14.62
CA GLN A 75 5.32 1.83 -14.88
C GLN A 75 4.72 2.69 -16.01
N ALA A 76 4.23 2.07 -17.08
CA ALA A 76 3.59 2.79 -18.19
C ALA A 76 2.29 3.51 -17.78
N LYS A 77 1.64 3.10 -16.68
CA LYS A 77 0.40 3.68 -16.15
C LYS A 77 0.64 4.69 -15.02
N GLU A 78 1.86 4.79 -14.47
CA GLU A 78 2.17 5.71 -13.38
C GLU A 78 2.10 7.15 -13.86
N LYS A 79 1.28 7.96 -13.19
CA LYS A 79 1.20 9.41 -13.39
C LYS A 79 1.94 10.14 -12.27
N LEU A 80 2.55 11.26 -12.59
CA LEU A 80 3.26 12.11 -11.63
C LEU A 80 2.39 13.25 -11.09
N SER A 81 1.22 13.48 -11.68
CA SER A 81 0.29 14.55 -11.30
C SER A 81 -1.13 14.19 -11.68
N ALA A 82 -2.08 14.72 -10.89
CA ALA A 82 -3.51 14.72 -11.17
C ALA A 82 -4.08 16.15 -10.96
N PHE A 83 -3.33 17.15 -11.37
CA PHE A 83 -3.71 18.55 -11.22
C PHE A 83 -5.06 18.84 -11.89
N GLY A 84 -6.05 19.29 -11.10
CA GLY A 84 -7.40 19.60 -11.57
C GLY A 84 -8.24 18.38 -11.96
N GLU A 85 -7.74 17.16 -11.72
CA GLU A 85 -8.43 15.90 -12.04
C GLU A 85 -9.06 15.28 -10.77
N GLU A 86 -9.89 14.27 -10.95
CA GLU A 86 -10.38 13.41 -9.88
C GLU A 86 -9.40 12.27 -9.59
N VAL A 87 -9.35 11.81 -8.34
CA VAL A 87 -8.57 10.66 -7.89
C VAL A 87 -9.44 9.64 -7.19
N TRP A 88 -9.11 8.36 -7.33
CA TRP A 88 -9.80 7.22 -6.75
C TRP A 88 -8.88 6.49 -5.79
N ILE A 89 -9.29 6.34 -4.53
CA ILE A 89 -8.43 5.85 -3.46
C ILE A 89 -8.93 4.51 -2.93
N ASP A 90 -8.06 3.52 -2.94
CA ASP A 90 -8.18 2.30 -2.15
C ASP A 90 -7.95 2.66 -0.67
N GLY A 91 -9.07 2.90 0.03
CA GLY A 91 -9.04 3.60 1.31
C GLY A 91 -8.32 2.81 2.40
N PHE A 92 -8.63 1.52 2.59
CA PHE A 92 -7.96 0.72 3.62
C PHE A 92 -6.49 0.50 3.30
N ASN A 93 -6.14 0.18 2.06
CA ASN A 93 -4.75 -0.01 1.65
C ASN A 93 -3.92 1.25 1.92
N THR A 94 -4.43 2.42 1.51
CA THR A 94 -3.73 3.69 1.66
C THR A 94 -3.59 4.11 3.13
N VAL A 95 -4.70 4.11 3.89
CA VAL A 95 -4.70 4.53 5.30
C VAL A 95 -3.83 3.61 6.14
N ILE A 96 -3.93 2.28 5.97
CA ILE A 96 -3.13 1.32 6.75
C ILE A 96 -1.64 1.50 6.47
N THR A 97 -1.23 1.70 5.22
CA THR A 97 0.20 1.90 4.91
C THR A 97 0.72 3.20 5.54
N LEU A 98 -0.08 4.28 5.56
CA LEU A 98 0.26 5.52 6.28
C LEU A 98 0.32 5.31 7.79
N GLU A 99 -0.61 4.57 8.38
CA GLU A 99 -0.57 4.22 9.82
C GLU A 99 0.67 3.41 10.18
N VAL A 100 1.08 2.45 9.32
CA VAL A 100 2.31 1.66 9.50
C VAL A 100 3.54 2.57 9.49
N MET A 101 3.57 3.54 8.57
CA MET A 101 4.62 4.55 8.51
C MET A 101 4.68 5.38 9.79
N LEU A 102 3.56 5.91 10.25
CA LEU A 102 3.46 6.74 11.46
C LEU A 102 3.73 5.95 12.76
N SER A 103 3.52 4.64 12.73
CA SER A 103 3.84 3.73 13.83
C SER A 103 5.32 3.29 13.86
N ASP A 104 6.20 3.84 13.01
CA ASP A 104 7.60 3.41 12.84
C ASP A 104 7.73 1.90 12.62
N SER A 105 6.79 1.31 11.90
CA SER A 105 6.77 -0.11 11.55
C SER A 105 7.35 -0.34 10.16
N LEU A 106 7.63 -1.61 9.82
CA LEU A 106 8.36 -1.94 8.61
C LEU A 106 7.56 -1.64 7.34
N LEU A 107 8.19 -0.89 6.45
CA LEU A 107 7.76 -0.64 5.09
C LEU A 107 8.76 -1.24 4.09
N PHE A 108 8.25 -1.67 2.95
CA PHE A 108 9.04 -2.34 1.91
C PHE A 108 9.00 -1.55 0.61
N ASP A 109 10.20 -1.26 0.08
CA ASP A 109 10.36 -0.73 -1.26
C ASP A 109 10.20 -1.88 -2.27
N CYS A 110 9.19 -1.81 -3.11
CA CYS A 110 8.81 -2.88 -4.03
C CYS A 110 9.37 -2.64 -5.44
N MET A 111 9.50 -3.72 -6.23
CA MET A 111 10.06 -3.65 -7.59
C MET A 111 9.29 -2.72 -8.52
N ASP A 112 7.97 -2.60 -8.34
CA ASP A 112 7.10 -1.71 -9.10
C ASP A 112 7.16 -0.25 -8.62
N GLY A 113 8.02 0.05 -7.67
CA GLY A 113 8.22 1.38 -7.12
C GLY A 113 7.21 1.79 -6.07
N THR A 114 6.24 0.95 -5.73
CA THR A 114 5.33 1.22 -4.61
C THR A 114 6.01 0.96 -3.27
N VAL A 115 5.43 1.52 -2.21
CA VAL A 115 5.79 1.18 -0.83
C VAL A 115 4.65 0.37 -0.23
N ARG A 116 4.96 -0.79 0.33
CA ARG A 116 3.98 -1.69 0.95
C ARG A 116 4.35 -2.03 2.37
N ASP A 117 3.33 -2.31 3.18
CA ASP A 117 3.46 -2.82 4.54
C ASP A 117 3.22 -4.34 4.61
N LEU A 118 3.33 -4.91 5.80
CA LEU A 118 2.95 -6.30 6.08
C LEU A 118 1.80 -6.40 7.10
N ALA A 119 1.11 -5.31 7.38
CA ALA A 119 -0.10 -5.35 8.19
C ALA A 119 -1.18 -6.12 7.40
N ALA A 120 -1.71 -7.17 8.01
CA ALA A 120 -2.76 -7.97 7.38
C ALA A 120 -4.12 -7.47 7.84
N LEU A 121 -4.91 -6.94 6.93
CA LEU A 121 -6.33 -6.71 7.16
C LEU A 121 -7.07 -8.04 7.00
N ARG A 122 -7.37 -8.71 8.11
CA ARG A 122 -8.09 -9.99 8.12
C ARG A 122 -9.59 -9.79 8.41
N GLY A 123 -10.26 -8.91 7.65
CA GLY A 123 -11.67 -8.59 7.83
C GLY A 123 -11.98 -7.76 9.10
N SER A 124 -10.96 -7.37 9.88
CA SER A 124 -11.12 -6.51 11.04
C SER A 124 -10.13 -5.35 11.01
N TYR A 125 -10.66 -4.14 10.99
CA TYR A 125 -9.90 -2.92 11.13
C TYR A 125 -10.15 -2.30 12.51
N ARG A 126 -9.14 -1.68 13.08
CA ARG A 126 -9.22 -0.96 14.35
C ARG A 126 -8.64 0.44 14.17
N ILE A 127 -9.40 1.47 14.49
CA ILE A 127 -8.89 2.84 14.55
C ILE A 127 -7.85 2.91 15.67
N ILE A 128 -6.70 3.48 15.38
CA ILE A 128 -5.56 3.69 16.29
C ILE A 128 -5.28 5.20 16.40
N PRO A 129 -4.46 5.66 17.35
CA PRO A 129 -4.15 7.09 17.48
C PRO A 129 -3.58 7.71 16.21
N GLU A 130 -2.80 6.96 15.45
CA GLU A 130 -2.18 7.40 14.20
C GLU A 130 -3.15 7.54 13.02
N THR A 131 -4.39 7.01 13.12
CA THR A 131 -5.36 7.03 12.00
C THR A 131 -5.72 8.45 11.57
N GLU A 132 -5.96 9.34 12.51
CA GLU A 132 -6.32 10.74 12.20
C GLU A 132 -5.15 11.46 11.53
N GLU A 133 -3.93 11.28 12.02
CA GLU A 133 -2.73 11.87 11.40
C GLU A 133 -2.50 11.30 9.99
N ALA A 134 -2.74 10.00 9.78
CA ALA A 134 -2.65 9.35 8.47
C ALA A 134 -3.63 9.97 7.46
N VAL A 135 -4.88 10.19 7.87
CA VAL A 135 -5.90 10.83 7.02
C VAL A 135 -5.56 12.30 6.74
N ASN A 136 -5.11 13.04 7.74
CA ASN A 136 -4.68 14.43 7.55
C ASN A 136 -3.50 14.53 6.58
N MET A 137 -2.51 13.65 6.70
CA MET A 137 -1.37 13.58 5.77
C MET A 137 -1.81 13.24 4.34
N LEU A 138 -2.72 12.29 4.18
CA LEU A 138 -3.33 11.97 2.89
C LEU A 138 -3.94 13.24 2.26
N PHE A 139 -4.76 13.96 3.01
CA PHE A 139 -5.45 15.15 2.52
C PHE A 139 -4.51 16.33 2.22
N ASP A 140 -3.52 16.58 3.08
CA ASP A 140 -2.51 17.60 2.82
C ASP A 140 -1.74 17.30 1.51
N THR A 141 -1.35 16.04 1.29
CA THR A 141 -0.66 15.63 0.05
C THR A 141 -1.57 15.80 -1.18
N LEU A 142 -2.86 15.47 -1.08
CA LEU A 142 -3.82 15.66 -2.17
C LEU A 142 -4.08 17.15 -2.46
N ALA A 143 -4.09 17.99 -1.44
CA ALA A 143 -4.20 19.44 -1.59
C ALA A 143 -2.96 20.04 -2.29
N GLU A 144 -1.75 19.56 -1.97
CA GLU A 144 -0.51 19.93 -2.68
C GLU A 144 -0.54 19.52 -4.15
N LEU A 145 -1.11 18.37 -4.47
CA LEU A 145 -1.34 17.89 -5.84
C LEU A 145 -2.42 18.68 -6.58
N LYS A 146 -3.20 19.50 -5.85
CA LYS A 146 -4.30 20.34 -6.39
C LYS A 146 -5.32 19.52 -7.17
N VAL A 147 -5.71 18.36 -6.66
CA VAL A 147 -6.77 17.54 -7.23
C VAL A 147 -8.12 18.27 -7.11
N ALA A 148 -9.05 18.02 -8.03
CA ALA A 148 -10.38 18.64 -8.01
C ALA A 148 -11.38 17.84 -7.16
N ALA A 149 -11.31 16.52 -7.20
CA ALA A 149 -12.21 15.62 -6.49
C ALA A 149 -11.47 14.38 -5.97
N VAL A 150 -11.91 13.88 -4.82
CA VAL A 150 -11.37 12.70 -4.15
C VAL A 150 -12.50 11.71 -3.88
N HIS A 151 -12.37 10.51 -4.39
CA HIS A 151 -13.27 9.38 -4.15
C HIS A 151 -12.54 8.33 -3.31
N ILE A 152 -12.98 8.10 -2.08
CA ILE A 152 -12.40 7.08 -1.19
C ILE A 152 -13.34 5.90 -1.13
N LEU A 153 -12.85 4.73 -1.55
CA LEU A 153 -13.60 3.48 -1.51
C LEU A 153 -13.12 2.64 -0.33
N LEU A 154 -14.05 2.20 0.49
CA LEU A 154 -13.80 1.37 1.68
C LEU A 154 -14.56 0.06 1.58
N ASP A 155 -13.92 -1.05 1.95
CA ASP A 155 -14.55 -2.37 1.99
C ASP A 155 -15.63 -2.44 3.07
N GLU A 156 -16.89 -2.55 2.65
CA GLU A 156 -18.06 -2.68 3.54
C GLU A 156 -17.93 -3.86 4.52
N PRO A 157 -17.44 -5.06 4.11
CA PRO A 157 -17.33 -6.22 5.00
C PRO A 157 -16.27 -6.07 6.10
N VAL A 158 -15.38 -5.08 5.98
CA VAL A 158 -14.34 -4.83 7.00
C VAL A 158 -14.96 -4.17 8.22
N SER A 159 -14.73 -4.73 9.41
CA SER A 159 -15.27 -4.14 10.65
C SER A 159 -14.76 -2.71 10.86
N ASN A 160 -15.60 -1.85 11.40
CA ASN A 160 -15.35 -0.41 11.60
C ASN A 160 -15.17 0.42 10.31
N SER A 161 -15.51 -0.09 9.12
CA SER A 161 -15.50 0.67 7.88
C SER A 161 -16.34 1.96 7.98
N GLY A 162 -17.56 1.88 8.54
CA GLY A 162 -18.39 3.06 8.79
C GLY A 162 -17.78 4.05 9.79
N ARG A 163 -17.05 3.58 10.81
CA ARG A 163 -16.35 4.47 11.74
C ARG A 163 -15.16 5.18 11.07
N LEU A 164 -14.43 4.45 10.23
CA LEU A 164 -13.36 5.07 9.44
C LEU A 164 -13.92 6.10 8.47
N MET A 165 -15.02 5.78 7.79
CA MET A 165 -15.73 6.73 6.92
C MET A 165 -16.09 8.03 7.65
N THR A 166 -16.66 7.93 8.87
CA THR A 166 -16.99 9.10 9.70
C THR A 166 -15.72 9.90 10.04
N LEU A 167 -14.66 9.23 10.52
CA LEU A 167 -13.40 9.89 10.86
C LEU A 167 -12.80 10.63 9.65
N ILE A 168 -12.81 10.01 8.48
CA ILE A 168 -12.32 10.66 7.24
C ILE A 168 -13.14 11.91 6.91
N ALA A 169 -14.46 11.86 7.04
CA ALA A 169 -15.35 13.01 6.82
C ALA A 169 -15.08 14.13 7.83
N ASP A 170 -14.94 13.80 9.12
CA ASP A 170 -14.63 14.74 10.18
C ASP A 170 -13.26 15.42 9.95
N CYS A 171 -12.24 14.67 9.55
CA CYS A 171 -10.94 15.24 9.18
C CYS A 171 -11.06 16.25 8.03
N LYS A 172 -11.84 15.93 6.99
CA LYS A 172 -12.07 16.83 5.86
C LYS A 172 -12.74 18.13 6.29
N GLU A 173 -13.76 18.04 7.16
CA GLU A 173 -14.47 19.21 7.70
C GLU A 173 -13.53 20.08 8.52
N ASN A 174 -12.71 19.47 9.39
CA ASN A 174 -11.74 20.18 10.24
C ASN A 174 -10.65 20.90 9.42
N LEU A 175 -10.21 20.32 8.29
CA LEU A 175 -9.22 20.93 7.41
C LEU A 175 -9.79 22.07 6.55
N GLY A 176 -11.10 22.08 6.30
CA GLY A 176 -11.80 23.16 5.63
C GLY A 176 -11.15 23.62 4.32
N GLU A 177 -10.85 24.91 4.22
CA GLU A 177 -10.26 25.53 3.02
C GLU A 177 -8.83 25.06 2.69
N ARG A 178 -8.12 24.41 3.64
CA ARG A 178 -6.80 23.81 3.35
C ARG A 178 -6.89 22.71 2.32
N CYS A 179 -8.02 22.04 2.24
CA CYS A 179 -8.28 20.93 1.31
C CYS A 179 -9.47 21.29 0.40
N PRO A 180 -9.28 22.08 -0.66
CA PRO A 180 -10.37 22.64 -1.45
C PRO A 180 -11.07 21.64 -2.40
N PHE A 181 -10.60 20.40 -2.49
CA PHE A 181 -11.22 19.37 -3.32
C PHE A 181 -12.57 18.90 -2.75
N SER A 182 -13.46 18.43 -3.61
CA SER A 182 -14.66 17.71 -3.19
C SER A 182 -14.33 16.30 -2.70
N LEU A 183 -15.05 15.80 -1.70
CA LEU A 183 -14.85 14.47 -1.14
C LEU A 183 -16.12 13.63 -1.27
N ASP A 184 -15.97 12.41 -1.78
CA ASP A 184 -16.99 11.36 -1.80
C ASP A 184 -16.39 10.09 -1.17
N ILE A 185 -17.12 9.48 -0.22
CA ILE A 185 -16.67 8.26 0.47
C ILE A 185 -17.74 7.20 0.31
N GLN A 186 -17.36 6.04 -0.19
CA GLN A 186 -18.28 4.95 -0.47
C GLN A 186 -17.87 3.67 0.26
N LEU A 187 -18.86 2.96 0.82
CA LEU A 187 -18.71 1.59 1.32
C LEU A 187 -19.13 0.62 0.21
N LEU A 188 -18.23 -0.23 -0.25
CA LEU A 188 -18.47 -1.18 -1.34
C LEU A 188 -18.12 -2.60 -0.91
N LYS A 189 -18.80 -3.57 -1.48
CA LYS A 189 -18.52 -4.99 -1.22
C LYS A 189 -17.26 -5.49 -1.92
N ASP A 190 -16.85 -4.82 -2.99
CA ASP A 190 -15.72 -5.19 -3.84
C ASP A 190 -15.05 -3.92 -4.35
N VAL A 191 -14.13 -3.39 -3.55
CA VAL A 191 -13.36 -2.17 -3.84
C VAL A 191 -12.38 -2.42 -4.98
N ASP A 192 -11.73 -3.57 -5.01
CA ASP A 192 -10.74 -3.91 -6.03
C ASP A 192 -11.37 -3.79 -7.43
N HIS A 193 -12.50 -4.45 -7.64
CA HIS A 193 -13.19 -4.44 -8.92
C HIS A 193 -13.75 -3.05 -9.28
N ALA A 194 -14.17 -2.26 -8.29
CA ALA A 194 -14.65 -0.89 -8.51
C ALA A 194 -13.52 0.06 -8.97
N LEU A 195 -12.26 -0.23 -8.61
CA LEU A 195 -11.07 0.53 -9.01
C LEU A 195 -10.50 0.07 -10.36
N TRP A 196 -10.89 -1.09 -10.87
CA TRP A 196 -10.51 -1.49 -12.21
C TRP A 196 -11.05 -0.48 -13.22
N GLU A 197 -10.33 -0.27 -14.31
CA GLU A 197 -10.69 0.70 -15.34
C GLU A 197 -10.81 2.17 -14.89
N LYS A 198 -10.47 2.49 -13.62
CA LYS A 198 -10.38 3.87 -13.16
C LYS A 198 -9.03 4.50 -13.54
N GLU A 199 -9.05 5.83 -13.67
CA GLU A 199 -7.85 6.65 -13.84
C GLU A 199 -7.45 7.29 -12.50
N ASN A 200 -6.17 7.65 -12.37
CA ASN A 200 -5.63 8.33 -11.20
C ASN A 200 -5.90 7.57 -9.89
N VAL A 201 -5.74 6.23 -9.92
CA VAL A 201 -5.96 5.39 -8.74
C VAL A 201 -4.80 5.54 -7.76
N ILE A 202 -5.10 5.67 -6.48
CA ILE A 202 -4.13 5.67 -5.38
C ILE A 202 -4.27 4.36 -4.63
N THR A 203 -3.31 3.49 -4.80
CA THR A 203 -3.21 2.17 -4.15
C THR A 203 -1.77 1.65 -4.22
N ALA A 204 -1.43 0.69 -3.38
CA ALA A 204 -0.24 -0.15 -3.51
C ALA A 204 -0.61 -1.62 -3.83
N ASP A 205 -1.91 -1.94 -3.97
CA ASP A 205 -2.33 -3.31 -4.29
C ASP A 205 -1.95 -3.69 -5.72
N ALA A 206 -1.27 -4.83 -5.86
CA ALA A 206 -0.73 -5.31 -7.12
C ALA A 206 -1.84 -5.65 -8.14
N ILE A 207 -2.98 -6.17 -7.68
CA ILE A 207 -4.09 -6.56 -8.54
C ILE A 207 -4.76 -5.33 -9.12
N ILE A 208 -5.02 -4.31 -8.29
CA ILE A 208 -5.59 -3.04 -8.74
C ILE A 208 -4.65 -2.35 -9.72
N LEU A 209 -3.34 -2.30 -9.42
CA LEU A 209 -2.33 -1.72 -10.32
C LEU A 209 -2.27 -2.42 -11.68
N ASP A 210 -2.51 -3.72 -11.74
CA ASP A 210 -2.53 -4.47 -13.00
C ASP A 210 -3.78 -4.14 -13.85
N HIS A 211 -4.90 -3.71 -13.24
CA HIS A 211 -6.19 -3.51 -13.91
C HIS A 211 -6.62 -2.04 -14.09
N CYS A 212 -6.19 -1.11 -13.23
CA CYS A 212 -6.52 0.30 -13.40
C CYS A 212 -5.92 0.90 -14.67
N LYS A 213 -6.48 2.01 -15.17
CA LYS A 213 -5.97 2.70 -16.36
C LYS A 213 -4.73 3.52 -16.07
N SER A 214 -4.72 4.21 -14.92
CA SER A 214 -3.56 4.97 -14.44
C SER A 214 -3.56 5.04 -12.92
N TRP A 215 -2.38 5.30 -12.33
CA TRP A 215 -2.22 5.36 -10.88
C TRP A 215 -1.21 6.41 -10.45
N LEU A 216 -1.30 6.83 -9.20
CA LEU A 216 -0.43 7.81 -8.55
C LEU A 216 0.26 7.17 -7.35
N ASN A 217 1.58 7.38 -7.23
CA ASN A 217 2.37 6.87 -6.11
C ASN A 217 2.35 7.82 -4.91
N LEU A 218 1.18 7.93 -4.29
CA LEU A 218 0.97 8.88 -3.18
C LEU A 218 1.90 8.60 -2.00
N MET A 219 2.18 7.34 -1.67
CA MET A 219 3.10 7.00 -0.57
C MET A 219 4.48 7.62 -0.76
N LYS A 220 5.05 7.57 -1.97
CA LYS A 220 6.33 8.24 -2.27
C LYS A 220 6.25 9.75 -2.07
N MET A 221 5.13 10.36 -2.40
CA MET A 221 4.91 11.80 -2.20
C MET A 221 4.85 12.15 -0.72
N CYS A 222 4.10 11.38 0.08
CA CYS A 222 4.04 11.53 1.55
C CYS A 222 5.42 11.35 2.21
N MET A 223 6.24 10.44 1.69
CA MET A 223 7.58 10.16 2.22
C MET A 223 8.64 11.18 1.76
N ALA A 224 8.41 11.94 0.69
CA ALA A 224 9.41 12.86 0.12
C ALA A 224 9.89 13.94 1.11
N THR A 225 9.06 14.29 2.08
CA THR A 225 9.36 15.28 3.12
C THR A 225 9.81 14.67 4.46
N ARG A 226 9.93 13.34 4.53
CA ARG A 226 10.23 12.59 5.76
C ARG A 226 11.34 11.58 5.49
N ASP A 227 12.23 11.40 6.45
CA ASP A 227 13.24 10.32 6.42
C ASP A 227 12.59 9.02 6.94
N VAL A 228 11.90 8.33 6.05
CA VAL A 228 11.19 7.07 6.36
C VAL A 228 12.01 5.89 5.84
N PRO A 229 12.57 5.07 6.73
CA PRO A 229 13.34 3.90 6.29
C PRO A 229 12.44 2.85 5.64
N THR A 230 12.87 2.34 4.49
CA THR A 230 12.24 1.20 3.82
C THR A 230 13.22 0.06 3.66
N LEU A 231 12.70 -1.16 3.68
CA LEU A 231 13.48 -2.37 3.43
C LEU A 231 13.35 -2.82 1.98
N ARG A 232 14.48 -3.15 1.36
CA ARG A 232 14.51 -3.79 0.04
C ARG A 232 14.93 -5.25 0.18
N VAL A 233 14.02 -6.16 -0.20
CA VAL A 233 14.18 -7.61 -0.08
C VAL A 233 14.48 -8.32 -1.41
N TRP A 234 14.69 -7.54 -2.46
CA TRP A 234 14.95 -7.98 -3.84
C TRP A 234 16.22 -7.36 -4.41
#